data_d4e42572c026d1f06eef05f1499eda92
#
_entry.id   d4e42572c026d1f06eef05f1499eda92
#
_cell.length_a   1.000
_cell.length_b   1.000
_cell.length_c   1.000
_cell.angle_alpha   90.00
_cell.angle_beta   90.00
_cell.angle_gamma   90.00
#
_symmetry.space_group_name_H-M   'P 1'
#
loop_
_entity.id
_entity.type
_entity.pdbx_description
1 polymer ?
#
loop_
_entity_poly.entity_id
_entity_poly.type
_entity_poly.pdbx_seq_one_letter_code
_entity_poly.pdbx_strand_id
1 'polypeptide(L)'
;MLLAIRPSKVLTALVLAALTFGCEEEAKKEALAAKPSATAAPTPTPTPTPPPPPKNRDDCPEGSSGIGTSAEPCKGSGDSRMMEATYNNKTTDEGPKFKIKNLTKKSILYGSIAVYFYDKAGKQLQVTHGGKPRPMQICSGNIFAGAVKPEETIFMFFSCVKKEHIPEGTKIIEAEMKTVGFADESGEKNEFYWANMDLVPDERPKGG
;
A
#
# COMPACT_ATOMS: atom_id res chain seq x y z
N MET A 1 20.88 2.45 -49.88
CA MET A 1 19.47 2.11 -50.20
C MET A 1 18.65 2.63 -49.01
N LEU A 2 18.14 3.86 -49.17
CA LEU A 2 17.37 4.58 -48.12
C LEU A 2 15.91 4.21 -48.28
N LEU A 3 15.27 3.72 -47.23
CA LEU A 3 13.82 3.66 -47.13
C LEU A 3 13.33 4.68 -46.10
N ALA A 4 12.66 5.71 -46.60
CA ALA A 4 11.98 6.72 -45.80
C ALA A 4 10.60 6.19 -45.42
N ILE A 5 10.27 6.18 -44.12
CA ILE A 5 8.92 5.89 -43.59
C ILE A 5 8.27 7.22 -43.18
N ARG A 6 7.12 7.52 -43.83
CA ARG A 6 6.29 8.71 -43.64
C ARG A 6 5.47 8.60 -42.34
N PRO A 7 5.24 9.70 -41.60
CA PRO A 7 4.31 9.72 -40.49
C PRO A 7 2.85 9.88 -40.97
N SER A 8 1.98 9.01 -40.51
CA SER A 8 0.54 9.11 -40.72
C SER A 8 -0.08 9.99 -39.62
N LYS A 9 -0.70 11.10 -40.04
CA LYS A 9 -1.52 11.98 -39.20
C LYS A 9 -2.91 11.36 -39.11
N VAL A 10 -3.32 10.95 -37.91
CA VAL A 10 -4.72 10.65 -37.60
C VAL A 10 -5.32 11.81 -36.84
N LEU A 11 -6.22 12.47 -37.54
CA LEU A 11 -7.10 13.54 -37.05
C LEU A 11 -8.30 12.87 -36.38
N THR A 12 -8.54 13.06 -35.11
CA THR A 12 -9.77 12.61 -34.46
C THR A 12 -10.54 13.79 -33.90
N ALA A 13 -11.74 13.92 -34.39
CA ALA A 13 -12.68 15.03 -34.18
C ALA A 13 -13.26 15.04 -32.75
N LEU A 14 -13.42 16.25 -32.29
CA LEU A 14 -14.18 16.66 -31.10
C LEU A 14 -15.69 16.47 -31.35
N VAL A 15 -16.40 15.82 -30.43
CA VAL A 15 -17.85 15.89 -30.33
C VAL A 15 -18.20 16.40 -28.93
N LEU A 16 -18.64 17.68 -28.91
CA LEU A 16 -19.33 18.31 -27.78
C LEU A 16 -20.81 17.88 -27.83
N ALA A 17 -21.31 17.32 -26.74
CA ALA A 17 -22.74 17.20 -26.50
C ALA A 17 -23.09 17.83 -25.16
N ALA A 18 -23.67 19.03 -25.24
CA ALA A 18 -24.35 19.70 -24.13
C ALA A 18 -25.78 19.15 -24.02
N LEU A 19 -26.17 18.73 -22.84
CA LEU A 19 -27.59 18.51 -22.50
C LEU A 19 -27.90 19.24 -21.20
N THR A 20 -28.56 20.38 -21.40
CA THR A 20 -29.34 21.12 -20.40
C THR A 20 -30.69 20.44 -20.24
N PHE A 21 -31.07 20.08 -19.04
CA PHE A 21 -32.47 19.88 -18.68
C PHE A 21 -32.74 20.64 -17.39
N GLY A 22 -33.46 21.78 -17.59
CA GLY A 22 -34.22 22.42 -16.55
C GLY A 22 -35.57 21.75 -16.43
N CYS A 23 -36.07 21.61 -15.25
CA CYS A 23 -37.50 21.52 -14.97
C CYS A 23 -37.76 22.23 -13.65
N GLU A 24 -38.37 23.37 -13.83
CA GLU A 24 -39.11 24.15 -12.85
C GLU A 24 -40.56 23.66 -12.91
N GLU A 25 -41.12 23.32 -11.78
CA GLU A 25 -42.57 23.15 -11.66
C GLU A 25 -43.07 23.63 -10.30
N GLU A 26 -43.75 24.73 -10.33
CA GLU A 26 -44.60 25.28 -9.28
C GLU A 26 -45.78 24.35 -9.00
N ALA A 27 -46.09 24.11 -7.75
CA ALA A 27 -47.43 23.66 -7.35
C ALA A 27 -47.88 24.27 -6.03
N LYS A 28 -48.67 25.27 -6.18
CA LYS A 28 -49.97 25.61 -5.63
C LYS A 28 -50.32 25.19 -4.21
N LYS A 29 -50.52 26.23 -3.40
CA LYS A 29 -51.17 26.24 -2.09
C LYS A 29 -52.54 25.59 -2.11
N GLU A 30 -52.82 24.80 -1.13
CA GLU A 30 -54.19 24.71 -0.59
C GLU A 30 -54.11 24.51 0.94
N ALA A 31 -54.68 25.48 1.64
CA ALA A 31 -54.79 25.53 3.07
C ALA A 31 -56.05 24.78 3.51
N LEU A 32 -55.89 23.73 4.29
CA LEU A 32 -56.98 23.19 5.11
C LEU A 32 -56.55 23.21 6.61
N ALA A 33 -57.33 23.96 7.35
CA ALA A 33 -57.24 24.10 8.78
C ALA A 33 -57.55 22.74 9.45
N ALA A 34 -56.58 22.14 10.09
CA ALA A 34 -56.75 20.96 10.96
C ALA A 34 -56.47 21.34 12.41
N LYS A 35 -57.45 21.01 13.21
CA LYS A 35 -57.60 21.12 14.65
C LYS A 35 -56.33 20.63 15.39
N PRO A 36 -55.87 21.24 16.48
CA PRO A 36 -54.69 20.75 17.20
C PRO A 36 -55.03 19.46 17.94
N SER A 37 -54.49 18.38 17.43
CA SER A 37 -54.43 17.10 18.17
C SER A 37 -53.23 17.14 19.11
N ALA A 38 -53.45 16.84 20.36
CA ALA A 38 -52.40 16.79 21.38
C ALA A 38 -51.28 15.83 20.90
N THR A 39 -50.11 16.38 20.60
CA THR A 39 -48.94 15.64 20.22
C THR A 39 -48.39 14.92 21.44
N ALA A 40 -48.52 13.59 21.50
CA ALA A 40 -47.81 12.77 22.45
C ALA A 40 -46.32 13.01 22.30
N ALA A 41 -45.60 13.26 23.40
CA ALA A 41 -44.16 13.45 23.40
C ALA A 41 -43.47 12.22 22.75
N PRO A 42 -42.50 12.42 21.86
CA PRO A 42 -41.81 11.31 21.24
C PRO A 42 -41.08 10.49 22.30
N THR A 43 -41.39 9.22 22.40
CA THR A 43 -40.63 8.27 23.20
C THR A 43 -39.18 8.31 22.72
N PRO A 44 -38.16 8.47 23.62
CA PRO A 44 -36.77 8.53 23.22
C PRO A 44 -36.40 7.22 22.51
N THR A 45 -36.03 7.33 21.24
CA THR A 45 -35.51 6.19 20.47
C THR A 45 -34.23 5.72 21.16
N PRO A 46 -34.11 4.42 21.50
CA PRO A 46 -32.89 3.91 22.11
C PRO A 46 -31.70 4.21 21.18
N THR A 47 -30.70 4.91 21.71
CA THR A 47 -29.43 5.16 21.01
C THR A 47 -28.83 3.81 20.63
N PRO A 48 -28.53 3.55 19.35
CA PRO A 48 -27.93 2.28 18.95
C PRO A 48 -26.62 2.09 19.73
N THR A 49 -26.49 0.97 20.42
CA THR A 49 -25.27 0.57 21.09
C THR A 49 -24.15 0.48 20.04
N PRO A 50 -22.99 1.15 20.22
CA PRO A 50 -21.87 1.03 19.27
C PRO A 50 -21.54 -0.45 19.08
N PRO A 51 -21.22 -0.87 17.83
CA PRO A 51 -20.78 -2.23 17.59
C PRO A 51 -19.54 -2.54 18.43
N PRO A 52 -19.38 -3.75 18.95
CA PRO A 52 -18.18 -4.14 19.68
C PRO A 52 -16.95 -3.92 18.82
N PRO A 53 -15.81 -3.50 19.39
CA PRO A 53 -14.57 -3.33 18.64
C PRO A 53 -14.19 -4.64 17.94
N PRO A 54 -13.68 -4.59 16.72
CA PRO A 54 -13.24 -5.78 15.99
C PRO A 54 -12.15 -6.50 16.80
N LYS A 55 -12.26 -7.82 16.89
CA LYS A 55 -11.23 -8.65 17.53
C LYS A 55 -10.04 -8.81 16.63
N ASN A 56 -8.84 -8.85 17.20
CA ASN A 56 -7.66 -9.32 16.48
C ASN A 56 -7.89 -10.74 15.97
N ARG A 57 -7.28 -11.07 14.84
CA ARG A 57 -7.19 -12.46 14.39
C ARG A 57 -6.28 -13.24 15.33
N ASP A 58 -6.60 -14.51 15.52
CA ASP A 58 -5.76 -15.44 16.31
C ASP A 58 -4.37 -15.62 15.71
N ASP A 59 -4.23 -15.36 14.40
CA ASP A 59 -2.95 -15.41 13.66
C ASP A 59 -2.05 -14.18 13.88
N CYS A 60 -2.57 -13.09 14.42
CA CYS A 60 -1.78 -11.91 14.69
C CYS A 60 -0.74 -12.22 15.79
N PRO A 61 0.48 -11.66 15.70
CA PRO A 61 1.46 -11.79 16.77
C PRO A 61 0.91 -11.35 18.11
N GLU A 62 1.28 -12.05 19.17
CA GLU A 62 0.87 -11.71 20.54
C GLU A 62 1.26 -10.26 20.88
N GLY A 63 0.36 -9.53 21.49
CA GLY A 63 0.56 -8.11 21.83
C GLY A 63 0.39 -7.14 20.65
N SER A 64 0.10 -7.63 19.44
CA SER A 64 -0.18 -6.77 18.28
C SER A 64 -1.56 -6.12 18.36
N SER A 65 -1.75 -5.02 17.65
CA SER A 65 -3.05 -4.38 17.41
C SER A 65 -3.50 -4.59 15.96
N GLY A 66 -4.73 -4.16 15.62
CA GLY A 66 -5.30 -4.32 14.28
C GLY A 66 -6.10 -5.60 14.12
N ILE A 67 -6.71 -5.78 12.97
CA ILE A 67 -7.63 -6.88 12.67
C ILE A 67 -7.17 -7.78 11.50
N GLY A 68 -5.96 -7.55 10.99
CA GLY A 68 -5.36 -8.35 9.93
C GLY A 68 -5.87 -8.07 8.52
N THR A 69 -6.64 -7.01 8.29
CA THR A 69 -7.04 -6.59 6.95
C THR A 69 -5.94 -5.75 6.27
N SER A 70 -6.05 -5.56 4.95
CA SER A 70 -5.13 -4.67 4.21
C SER A 70 -5.18 -3.23 4.69
N ALA A 71 -6.35 -2.74 5.11
CA ALA A 71 -6.53 -1.38 5.63
C ALA A 71 -6.08 -1.27 7.09
N GLU A 72 -6.28 -2.32 7.86
CA GLU A 72 -5.93 -2.39 9.28
C GLU A 72 -5.20 -3.72 9.57
N PRO A 73 -3.92 -3.82 9.16
CA PRO A 73 -3.12 -5.02 9.35
C PRO A 73 -2.86 -5.29 10.85
N CYS A 74 -2.52 -6.53 11.19
CA CYS A 74 -1.93 -6.82 12.48
C CYS A 74 -0.66 -5.97 12.63
N LYS A 75 -0.54 -5.21 13.71
CA LYS A 75 0.58 -4.29 13.94
C LYS A 75 1.43 -4.80 15.08
N GLY A 76 2.63 -5.19 14.78
CA GLY A 76 3.63 -5.60 15.76
C GLY A 76 4.82 -4.65 15.81
N SER A 77 5.57 -4.71 16.91
CA SER A 77 6.79 -3.94 17.13
C SER A 77 7.94 -4.87 17.53
N GLY A 78 9.16 -4.35 17.56
CA GLY A 78 10.37 -5.08 17.96
C GLY A 78 10.86 -6.07 16.93
N ASP A 79 11.48 -7.14 17.39
CA ASP A 79 12.16 -8.13 16.54
C ASP A 79 11.23 -9.13 15.84
N SER A 80 9.92 -8.95 15.95
CA SER A 80 8.91 -9.84 15.32
C SER A 80 8.83 -9.63 13.81
N ARG A 81 9.97 -9.68 13.12
CA ARG A 81 9.99 -9.62 11.65
C ARG A 81 9.42 -10.90 11.06
N MET A 82 8.44 -10.76 10.16
CA MET A 82 7.88 -11.90 9.42
C MET A 82 8.69 -12.21 8.15
N MET A 83 9.43 -11.23 7.65
CA MET A 83 10.25 -11.38 6.45
C MET A 83 11.46 -10.45 6.53
N GLU A 84 12.61 -10.94 6.15
CA GLU A 84 13.82 -10.15 5.97
C GLU A 84 14.00 -9.73 4.52
N ALA A 85 14.47 -8.51 4.32
CA ALA A 85 14.91 -8.01 3.03
C ALA A 85 16.33 -7.42 3.17
N THR A 86 17.28 -7.97 2.41
CA THR A 86 18.69 -7.55 2.48
C THR A 86 19.22 -7.28 1.07
N TYR A 87 19.93 -6.18 0.88
CA TYR A 87 20.64 -5.92 -0.36
C TYR A 87 21.78 -6.94 -0.56
N ASN A 88 21.80 -7.60 -1.70
CA ASN A 88 22.75 -8.67 -2.02
C ASN A 88 24.07 -8.14 -2.63
N ASN A 89 24.46 -6.90 -2.35
CA ASN A 89 25.67 -6.24 -2.85
C ASN A 89 25.87 -6.33 -4.39
N LYS A 90 24.76 -6.49 -5.13
CA LYS A 90 24.76 -6.54 -6.60
C LYS A 90 23.71 -5.59 -7.16
N THR A 91 24.17 -4.65 -7.99
CA THR A 91 23.32 -3.78 -8.80
C THR A 91 23.59 -4.04 -10.27
N THR A 92 22.55 -4.24 -11.06
CA THR A 92 22.58 -4.43 -12.52
C THR A 92 21.78 -3.31 -13.19
N ASP A 93 21.57 -3.41 -14.50
CA ASP A 93 20.69 -2.47 -15.21
C ASP A 93 19.22 -2.62 -14.80
N GLU A 94 18.82 -3.77 -14.25
CA GLU A 94 17.48 -4.00 -13.67
C GLU A 94 17.32 -3.34 -12.29
N GLY A 95 18.41 -2.92 -11.64
CA GLY A 95 18.45 -2.32 -10.33
C GLY A 95 19.21 -3.14 -9.29
N PRO A 96 19.04 -2.82 -7.99
CA PRO A 96 19.66 -3.57 -6.90
C PRO A 96 18.96 -4.92 -6.72
N LYS A 97 19.76 -5.97 -6.51
CA LYS A 97 19.29 -7.31 -6.21
C LYS A 97 19.13 -7.49 -4.71
N PHE A 98 18.00 -8.05 -4.30
CA PHE A 98 17.69 -8.30 -2.90
C PHE A 98 17.63 -9.80 -2.61
N LYS A 99 18.08 -10.18 -1.41
CA LYS A 99 17.80 -11.46 -0.78
C LYS A 99 16.60 -11.27 0.12
N ILE A 100 15.55 -12.05 -0.12
CA ILE A 100 14.31 -12.02 0.67
C ILE A 100 14.17 -13.37 1.35
N LYS A 101 13.92 -13.38 2.66
CA LYS A 101 13.73 -14.60 3.44
C LYS A 101 12.42 -14.53 4.21
N ASN A 102 11.54 -15.49 3.99
CA ASN A 102 10.36 -15.69 4.81
C ASN A 102 10.77 -16.34 6.13
N LEU A 103 10.49 -15.70 7.26
CA LEU A 103 10.83 -16.19 8.60
C LEU A 103 9.69 -16.99 9.26
N THR A 104 8.56 -17.13 8.55
CA THR A 104 7.35 -17.73 9.10
C THR A 104 7.10 -19.13 8.55
N LYS A 105 6.14 -19.82 9.15
CA LYS A 105 5.63 -21.12 8.69
C LYS A 105 4.46 -21.00 7.72
N LYS A 106 4.12 -19.79 7.29
CA LYS A 106 3.04 -19.51 6.33
C LYS A 106 3.61 -18.94 5.03
N SER A 107 2.96 -19.18 3.91
CA SER A 107 3.33 -18.59 2.62
C SER A 107 2.98 -17.10 2.59
N ILE A 108 3.84 -16.27 2.00
CA ILE A 108 3.66 -14.82 1.87
C ILE A 108 3.51 -14.49 0.39
N LEU A 109 2.42 -13.81 0.02
CA LEU A 109 2.10 -13.43 -1.34
C LEU A 109 2.27 -11.92 -1.59
N TYR A 110 1.91 -11.10 -0.60
CA TYR A 110 2.00 -9.64 -0.70
C TYR A 110 3.18 -9.11 0.11
N GLY A 111 3.83 -8.07 -0.41
CA GLY A 111 4.86 -7.33 0.29
C GLY A 111 4.75 -5.81 0.08
N SER A 112 5.10 -5.07 1.11
CA SER A 112 5.46 -3.65 1.01
C SER A 112 6.87 -3.50 1.52
N ILE A 113 7.83 -3.30 0.59
CA ILE A 113 9.26 -3.10 0.89
C ILE A 113 9.61 -1.62 0.81
N ALA A 114 10.37 -1.14 1.78
CA ALA A 114 11.02 0.17 1.75
C ALA A 114 12.51 -0.02 1.47
N VAL A 115 13.05 0.73 0.52
CA VAL A 115 14.47 0.72 0.14
C VAL A 115 15.07 2.07 0.43
N TYR A 116 16.16 2.06 1.18
CA TYR A 116 16.88 3.23 1.66
C TYR A 116 18.25 3.33 1.00
N PHE A 117 18.69 4.53 0.73
CA PHE A 117 19.96 4.82 0.09
C PHE A 117 20.78 5.75 0.97
N TYR A 118 22.06 5.43 1.15
CA TYR A 118 22.96 6.25 1.96
C TYR A 118 24.27 6.53 1.20
N ASP A 119 24.87 7.68 1.49
CA ASP A 119 26.20 8.00 1.03
C ASP A 119 27.29 7.25 1.84
N LYS A 120 28.55 7.47 1.52
CA LYS A 120 29.70 6.86 2.22
C LYS A 120 29.81 7.25 3.70
N ALA A 121 29.24 8.39 4.09
CA ALA A 121 29.23 8.86 5.46
C ALA A 121 28.04 8.32 6.27
N GLY A 122 27.14 7.59 5.62
CA GLY A 122 25.92 7.08 6.23
C GLY A 122 24.78 8.08 6.28
N LYS A 123 24.89 9.21 5.56
CA LYS A 123 23.81 10.17 5.42
C LYS A 123 22.78 9.61 4.44
N GLN A 124 21.52 9.58 4.85
CA GLN A 124 20.41 9.14 4.01
C GLN A 124 20.20 10.08 2.82
N LEU A 125 20.07 9.49 1.64
CA LEU A 125 19.78 10.18 0.39
C LEU A 125 18.29 10.09 0.08
N GLN A 126 17.77 11.15 -0.53
CA GLN A 126 16.36 11.18 -0.92
C GLN A 126 16.19 10.65 -2.33
N VAL A 127 15.08 9.92 -2.54
CA VAL A 127 14.61 9.51 -3.86
C VAL A 127 13.57 10.49 -4.38
N THR A 128 13.44 10.61 -5.70
CA THR A 128 12.40 11.43 -6.32
C THR A 128 11.27 10.53 -6.80
N HIS A 129 10.07 10.76 -6.32
CA HIS A 129 8.87 10.06 -6.79
C HIS A 129 7.78 11.08 -7.13
N GLY A 130 7.32 11.07 -8.39
CA GLY A 130 6.35 12.05 -8.88
C GLY A 130 6.82 13.52 -8.72
N GLY A 131 8.13 13.77 -8.86
CA GLY A 131 8.75 15.09 -8.71
C GLY A 131 8.91 15.56 -7.26
N LYS A 132 8.57 14.73 -6.27
CA LYS A 132 8.70 15.06 -4.84
C LYS A 132 9.79 14.23 -4.19
N PRO A 133 10.65 14.85 -3.34
CA PRO A 133 11.65 14.10 -2.57
C PRO A 133 10.96 13.25 -1.49
N ARG A 134 11.50 12.05 -1.29
CA ARG A 134 11.08 11.09 -0.26
C ARG A 134 12.29 10.42 0.37
N PRO A 135 12.21 10.03 1.65
CA PRO A 135 13.34 9.41 2.34
C PRO A 135 13.62 7.97 1.88
N MET A 136 12.70 7.34 1.14
CA MET A 136 12.84 5.96 0.67
C MET A 136 12.04 5.70 -0.60
N GLN A 137 12.40 4.64 -1.31
CA GLN A 137 11.58 4.05 -2.36
C GLN A 137 10.69 2.97 -1.76
N ILE A 138 9.40 3.00 -2.06
CA ILE A 138 8.44 1.98 -1.61
C ILE A 138 7.91 1.21 -2.80
N CYS A 139 7.91 -0.12 -2.69
CA CYS A 139 7.23 -1.05 -3.57
C CYS A 139 6.18 -1.82 -2.81
N SER A 140 4.98 -1.95 -3.36
CA SER A 140 3.89 -2.66 -2.70
C SER A 140 3.08 -3.47 -3.70
N GLY A 141 2.56 -4.61 -3.27
CA GLY A 141 1.72 -5.49 -4.08
C GLY A 141 2.17 -6.95 -4.02
N ASN A 142 1.77 -7.73 -4.99
CA ASN A 142 2.24 -9.11 -5.18
C ASN A 142 3.60 -9.08 -5.88
N ILE A 143 4.60 -8.53 -5.19
CA ILE A 143 5.93 -8.19 -5.74
C ILE A 143 6.86 -9.40 -5.88
N PHE A 144 6.48 -10.58 -5.41
CA PHE A 144 7.36 -11.75 -5.32
C PHE A 144 7.26 -12.70 -6.51
N ALA A 145 6.48 -12.37 -7.55
CA ALA A 145 6.22 -13.25 -8.70
C ALA A 145 5.63 -14.62 -8.30
N GLY A 146 4.80 -14.65 -7.28
CA GLY A 146 4.21 -15.82 -6.65
C GLY A 146 4.35 -15.77 -5.14
N ALA A 147 3.93 -16.82 -4.45
CA ALA A 147 4.06 -16.90 -3.01
C ALA A 147 5.48 -17.33 -2.60
N VAL A 148 6.05 -16.63 -1.63
CA VAL A 148 7.29 -17.05 -0.96
C VAL A 148 6.93 -18.09 0.11
N LYS A 149 7.36 -19.34 -0.07
CA LYS A 149 7.03 -20.46 0.80
C LYS A 149 7.59 -20.28 2.22
N PRO A 150 7.07 -21.02 3.20
CA PRO A 150 7.65 -21.03 4.55
C PRO A 150 9.16 -21.24 4.52
N GLU A 151 9.89 -20.40 5.28
CA GLU A 151 11.36 -20.47 5.46
C GLU A 151 12.17 -20.32 4.16
N GLU A 152 11.50 -20.05 3.02
CA GLU A 152 12.14 -19.89 1.72
C GLU A 152 12.98 -18.63 1.65
N THR A 153 14.10 -18.74 0.92
CA THR A 153 14.94 -17.61 0.54
C THR A 153 14.92 -17.46 -0.98
N ILE A 154 14.53 -16.28 -1.46
CA ILE A 154 14.55 -15.93 -2.87
C ILE A 154 15.49 -14.75 -3.13
N PHE A 155 15.92 -14.61 -4.39
CA PHE A 155 16.73 -13.49 -4.85
C PHE A 155 16.02 -12.82 -6.02
N MET A 156 15.78 -11.50 -5.92
CA MET A 156 15.00 -10.81 -6.92
C MET A 156 15.38 -9.34 -7.09
N PHE A 157 14.90 -8.76 -8.17
CA PHE A 157 14.87 -7.33 -8.45
C PHE A 157 13.43 -6.85 -8.30
N PHE A 158 13.26 -5.62 -7.84
CA PHE A 158 11.93 -5.00 -7.79
C PHE A 158 11.78 -3.98 -8.92
N SER A 159 10.75 -4.14 -9.74
CA SER A 159 10.50 -3.26 -10.90
C SER A 159 10.33 -1.78 -10.54
N CYS A 160 10.01 -1.48 -9.28
CA CYS A 160 9.88 -0.12 -8.74
C CYS A 160 11.21 0.45 -8.23
N VAL A 161 12.30 -0.33 -8.17
CA VAL A 161 13.64 0.09 -7.75
C VAL A 161 14.63 -0.21 -8.86
N LYS A 162 14.52 0.53 -9.96
CA LYS A 162 15.44 0.42 -11.09
C LYS A 162 16.72 1.22 -10.83
N LYS A 163 17.74 0.97 -11.65
CA LYS A 163 19.03 1.67 -11.58
C LYS A 163 18.88 3.20 -11.64
N GLU A 164 18.00 3.70 -12.51
CA GLU A 164 17.70 5.13 -12.65
C GLU A 164 17.03 5.77 -11.42
N HIS A 165 16.48 4.97 -10.51
CA HIS A 165 15.88 5.46 -9.26
C HIS A 165 16.87 5.57 -8.11
N ILE A 166 18.11 5.08 -8.30
CA ILE A 166 19.14 5.13 -7.27
C ILE A 166 19.74 6.55 -7.24
N PRO A 167 19.67 7.26 -6.11
CA PRO A 167 20.24 8.60 -6.00
C PRO A 167 21.74 8.60 -6.29
N GLU A 168 22.22 9.66 -6.94
CA GLU A 168 23.64 9.86 -7.15
C GLU A 168 24.39 9.93 -5.80
N GLY A 169 25.57 9.36 -5.74
CA GLY A 169 26.38 9.30 -4.51
C GLY A 169 26.04 8.14 -3.58
N THR A 170 25.04 7.29 -3.92
CA THR A 170 24.70 6.10 -3.13
C THR A 170 25.89 5.16 -3.00
N LYS A 171 26.19 4.74 -1.77
CA LYS A 171 27.23 3.75 -1.42
C LYS A 171 26.66 2.58 -0.63
N ILE A 172 25.56 2.78 0.07
CA ILE A 172 24.91 1.78 0.90
C ILE A 172 23.44 1.73 0.51
N ILE A 173 22.94 0.52 0.36
CA ILE A 173 21.53 0.24 0.08
C ILE A 173 21.03 -0.67 1.19
N GLU A 174 19.94 -0.31 1.79
CA GLU A 174 19.26 -1.10 2.80
C GLU A 174 17.79 -1.29 2.42
N ALA A 175 17.18 -2.34 2.92
CA ALA A 175 15.78 -2.63 2.66
C ALA A 175 15.10 -3.18 3.91
N GLU A 176 13.80 -2.94 4.01
CA GLU A 176 12.98 -3.48 5.08
C GLU A 176 11.56 -3.79 4.59
N MET A 177 11.00 -4.89 5.06
CA MET A 177 9.61 -5.22 4.80
C MET A 177 8.71 -4.50 5.79
N LYS A 178 7.91 -3.55 5.29
CA LYS A 178 6.95 -2.79 6.10
C LYS A 178 5.68 -3.58 6.40
N THR A 179 5.14 -4.23 5.36
CA THR A 179 3.91 -5.00 5.46
C THR A 179 4.08 -6.27 4.66
N VAL A 180 3.56 -7.37 5.17
CA VAL A 180 3.45 -8.63 4.46
C VAL A 180 2.00 -9.09 4.45
N GLY A 181 1.58 -9.75 3.37
CA GLY A 181 0.27 -10.41 3.26
C GLY A 181 0.48 -11.90 3.13
N PHE A 182 -0.11 -12.64 4.05
CA PHE A 182 -0.05 -14.09 4.06
C PHE A 182 -1.04 -14.66 3.05
N ALA A 183 -0.60 -15.64 2.29
CA ALA A 183 -1.44 -16.34 1.35
C ALA A 183 -2.45 -17.23 2.08
N ASP A 184 -3.63 -17.40 1.47
CA ASP A 184 -4.59 -18.43 1.85
C ASP A 184 -4.05 -19.85 1.52
N GLU A 185 -4.83 -20.87 1.79
CA GLU A 185 -4.44 -22.26 1.51
C GLU A 185 -4.17 -22.52 0.03
N SER A 186 -4.82 -21.77 -0.88
CA SER A 186 -4.58 -21.90 -2.32
C SER A 186 -3.25 -21.28 -2.78
N GLY A 187 -2.68 -20.36 -2.00
CA GLY A 187 -1.49 -19.58 -2.35
C GLY A 187 -1.76 -18.46 -3.35
N GLU A 188 -3.02 -18.17 -3.68
CA GLU A 188 -3.41 -17.21 -4.72
C GLU A 188 -3.98 -15.92 -4.17
N LYS A 189 -4.56 -15.95 -2.98
CA LYS A 189 -5.21 -14.79 -2.36
C LYS A 189 -4.56 -14.44 -1.03
N ASN A 190 -4.55 -13.16 -0.71
CA ASN A 190 -4.10 -12.72 0.60
C ASN A 190 -5.20 -12.96 1.64
N GLU A 191 -4.88 -13.71 2.68
CA GLU A 191 -5.79 -14.05 3.77
C GLU A 191 -5.76 -12.97 4.85
N PHE A 192 -4.56 -12.60 5.32
CA PHE A 192 -4.40 -11.52 6.30
C PHE A 192 -3.06 -10.80 6.13
N TYR A 193 -2.94 -9.64 6.79
CA TYR A 193 -1.79 -8.76 6.68
C TYR A 193 -1.17 -8.45 8.05
N TRP A 194 0.14 -8.36 8.07
CA TRP A 194 0.93 -7.91 9.21
C TRP A 194 1.81 -6.72 8.81
N ALA A 195 1.95 -5.74 9.71
CA ALA A 195 2.82 -4.58 9.51
C ALA A 195 3.79 -4.42 10.69
N ASN A 196 5.05 -4.13 10.38
CA ASN A 196 6.03 -3.74 11.37
C ASN A 196 5.90 -2.24 11.67
N MET A 197 5.68 -1.90 12.95
CA MET A 197 5.49 -0.52 13.40
C MET A 197 6.79 0.20 13.74
N ASP A 198 7.89 -0.53 13.93
CA ASP A 198 9.19 0.05 14.30
C ASP A 198 9.95 0.63 13.09
N LEU A 199 9.37 0.50 11.90
CA LEU A 199 9.93 1.11 10.72
C LEU A 199 9.54 2.59 10.67
N VAL A 200 10.39 3.42 11.26
CA VAL A 200 10.31 4.88 11.16
C VAL A 200 11.27 5.32 10.05
N PRO A 201 10.76 5.57 8.83
CA PRO A 201 11.59 5.76 7.64
C PRO A 201 12.55 6.96 7.74
N ASP A 202 12.11 8.01 8.42
CA ASP A 202 12.84 9.27 8.51
C ASP A 202 13.95 9.27 9.57
N GLU A 203 13.91 8.30 10.47
CA GLU A 203 14.83 8.20 11.61
C GLU A 203 15.62 6.88 11.62
N ARG A 204 15.47 6.07 10.57
CA ARG A 204 16.12 4.78 10.53
C ARG A 204 17.65 4.93 10.61
N PRO A 205 18.30 4.36 11.65
CA PRO A 205 19.75 4.34 11.71
C PRO A 205 20.31 3.41 10.62
N LYS A 206 21.47 3.76 10.11
CA LYS A 206 22.22 2.92 9.17
C LYS A 206 22.58 1.59 9.82
N GLY A 207 22.31 0.48 9.16
CA GLY A 207 22.64 -0.87 9.62
C GLY A 207 21.73 -1.39 10.73
N GLY A 208 20.51 -0.84 10.83
CA GLY A 208 19.46 -1.30 11.75
C GLY A 208 18.73 -2.56 11.27
#